data_b08d4bf30eeb6a0dae9a21440f1e7e8f
#
_entry.id   b08d4bf30eeb6a0dae9a21440f1e7e8f
#
_cell.length_a   1.000
_cell.length_b   1.000
_cell.length_c   1.000
_cell.angle_alpha   90.00
_cell.angle_beta   90.00
_cell.angle_gamma   90.00
#
_symmetry.space_group_name_H-M   'P 1'
#
loop_
_entity.id
_entity.type
_entity.pdbx_description
1 polymer ?
#
loop_
_entity_poly.entity_id
_entity_poly.type
_entity_poly.pdbx_seq_one_letter_code
_entity_poly.pdbx_strand_id
1 'polypeptide(L)'
;CISLFNYGFNNYTTTNLISEGDIAKTIDIINGTNESKSLDLISADSLNCLVQKDEVIDATPTVSLNTVLAPIAKGQVVGTITYTIDSIEYSSELIASHDVYSSNVMNIILMLLCAFLVLLFLVTVLSISKNKKSKK
;
A
#
# COMPACT_ATOMS: atom_id res chain seq x y z
N CYS A 1 -22.54 42.59 3.30
CA CYS A 1 -22.16 41.24 2.81
C CYS A 1 -20.85 41.23 2.01
N ILE A 2 -20.62 42.17 1.11
CA ILE A 2 -19.41 42.22 0.25
C ILE A 2 -18.13 42.43 1.08
N SER A 3 -18.17 43.22 2.15
CA SER A 3 -17.00 43.45 3.03
C SER A 3 -16.60 42.22 3.83
N LEU A 4 -17.53 41.37 4.24
CA LEU A 4 -17.25 40.08 4.91
C LEU A 4 -16.62 39.07 3.95
N PHE A 5 -17.08 38.98 2.71
CA PHE A 5 -16.46 38.16 1.68
C PHE A 5 -15.03 38.59 1.39
N ASN A 6 -14.80 39.89 1.20
CA ASN A 6 -13.47 40.44 0.97
C ASN A 6 -12.54 40.23 2.17
N TYR A 7 -13.05 40.30 3.41
CA TYR A 7 -12.29 40.00 4.62
C TYR A 7 -11.83 38.53 4.62
N GLY A 8 -12.73 37.62 4.30
CA GLY A 8 -12.40 36.19 4.21
C GLY A 8 -11.34 35.93 3.14
N PHE A 9 -11.53 36.42 1.92
CA PHE A 9 -10.58 36.22 0.83
C PHE A 9 -9.22 36.91 1.02
N ASN A 10 -9.19 38.01 1.75
CA ASN A 10 -7.94 38.74 1.96
C ASN A 10 -7.08 38.19 3.10
N ASN A 11 -7.69 37.52 4.08
CA ASN A 11 -7.02 37.06 5.29
C ASN A 11 -6.74 35.56 5.30
N TYR A 12 -7.44 34.77 4.49
CA TYR A 12 -7.29 33.31 4.43
C TYR A 12 -6.80 32.87 3.05
N THR A 13 -5.99 31.83 3.05
CA THR A 13 -5.54 31.17 1.82
C THR A 13 -5.68 29.67 1.97
N THR A 14 -5.95 29.00 0.85
CA THR A 14 -5.94 27.53 0.82
C THR A 14 -4.52 27.06 0.60
N THR A 15 -4.02 26.28 1.52
CA THR A 15 -2.71 25.64 1.45
C THR A 15 -2.86 24.14 1.26
N ASN A 16 -2.10 23.59 0.33
CA ASN A 16 -2.04 22.15 0.11
C ASN A 16 -1.08 21.52 1.14
N LEU A 17 -1.60 20.58 1.93
CA LEU A 17 -0.81 19.82 2.91
C LEU A 17 -0.11 18.64 2.27
N ILE A 18 -0.81 17.89 1.43
CA ILE A 18 -0.31 16.78 0.65
C ILE A 18 -1.16 16.63 -0.62
N SER A 19 -0.52 16.30 -1.73
CA SER A 19 -1.22 16.06 -3.00
C SER A 19 -1.48 14.57 -3.20
N GLU A 20 -2.52 14.27 -3.97
CA GLU A 20 -2.78 12.90 -4.42
C GLU A 20 -1.54 12.34 -5.14
N GLY A 21 -1.10 11.16 -4.72
CA GLY A 21 0.08 10.50 -5.27
C GLY A 21 1.42 10.91 -4.66
N ASP A 22 1.45 11.89 -3.76
CA ASP A 22 2.67 12.25 -3.05
C ASP A 22 3.05 11.18 -2.03
N ILE A 23 4.35 10.89 -1.92
CA ILE A 23 4.88 9.95 -0.94
C ILE A 23 4.80 10.56 0.45
N ALA A 24 3.91 10.02 1.27
CA ALA A 24 3.75 10.46 2.66
C ALA A 24 4.80 9.84 3.58
N LYS A 25 5.09 8.56 3.40
CA LYS A 25 6.04 7.81 4.21
C LYS A 25 6.50 6.55 3.48
N THR A 26 7.75 6.17 3.67
CA THR A 26 8.27 4.85 3.29
C THR A 26 8.34 3.97 4.52
N ILE A 27 7.81 2.76 4.45
CA ILE A 27 7.80 1.78 5.54
C ILE A 27 8.46 0.48 5.11
N ASP A 28 9.02 -0.25 6.07
CA ASP A 28 9.53 -1.59 5.86
C ASP A 28 8.43 -2.62 6.10
N ILE A 29 8.28 -3.54 5.15
CA ILE A 29 7.26 -4.58 5.19
C ILE A 29 7.82 -5.87 5.80
N ILE A 30 7.12 -6.40 6.77
CA ILE A 30 7.43 -7.69 7.38
C ILE A 30 7.01 -8.80 6.41
N ASN A 31 7.90 -9.76 6.16
CA ASN A 31 7.71 -10.87 5.22
C ASN A 31 7.62 -10.48 3.73
N GLY A 32 8.05 -9.27 3.35
CA GLY A 32 8.26 -8.91 1.95
C GLY A 32 9.44 -9.68 1.34
N THR A 33 9.45 -9.81 0.01
CA THR A 33 10.62 -10.33 -0.71
C THR A 33 11.79 -9.33 -0.62
N ASN A 34 13.01 -9.80 -0.88
CA ASN A 34 14.20 -8.93 -0.83
C ASN A 34 14.09 -7.69 -1.75
N GLU A 35 13.30 -7.79 -2.82
CA GLU A 35 13.05 -6.70 -3.76
C GLU A 35 11.89 -5.79 -3.34
N SER A 36 11.07 -6.22 -2.37
CA SER A 36 9.86 -5.53 -1.92
C SER A 36 9.83 -5.39 -0.40
N LYS A 37 10.98 -5.13 0.22
CA LYS A 37 11.05 -4.88 1.67
C LYS A 37 10.52 -3.52 2.07
N SER A 38 10.68 -2.52 1.22
CA SER A 38 10.19 -1.17 1.47
C SER A 38 8.97 -0.87 0.61
N LEU A 39 8.02 -0.19 1.19
CA LEU A 39 6.81 0.25 0.51
C LEU A 39 6.63 1.75 0.72
N ASP A 40 6.48 2.46 -0.38
CA ASP A 40 6.12 3.87 -0.34
C ASP A 40 4.61 4.00 -0.21
N LEU A 41 4.20 4.72 0.81
CA LEU A 41 2.81 5.05 1.05
C LEU A 41 2.50 6.39 0.40
N ILE A 42 1.55 6.39 -0.51
CA ILE A 42 1.11 7.59 -1.21
C ILE A 42 -0.27 8.02 -0.69
N SER A 43 -0.53 9.33 -0.74
CA SER A 43 -1.84 9.85 -0.38
C SER A 43 -2.86 9.50 -1.46
N ALA A 44 -4.02 8.99 -1.04
CA ALA A 44 -5.13 8.69 -1.95
C ALA A 44 -5.82 9.96 -2.45
N ASP A 45 -5.80 11.01 -1.64
CA ASP A 45 -6.46 12.28 -1.92
C ASP A 45 -5.54 13.46 -1.60
N SER A 46 -5.84 14.59 -2.24
CA SER A 46 -5.21 15.87 -1.91
C SER A 46 -5.87 16.48 -0.67
N LEU A 47 -5.09 16.82 0.34
CA LEU A 47 -5.56 17.53 1.52
C LEU A 47 -5.22 19.00 1.41
N ASN A 48 -6.25 19.84 1.46
CA ASN A 48 -6.12 21.28 1.48
C ASN A 48 -6.71 21.82 2.79
N CYS A 49 -6.03 22.76 3.40
CA CYS A 49 -6.55 23.47 4.57
C CYS A 49 -6.64 24.95 4.31
N LEU A 50 -7.57 25.59 4.99
CA LEU A 50 -7.74 27.03 4.97
C LEU A 50 -6.98 27.63 6.15
N VAL A 51 -5.99 28.45 5.86
CA VAL A 51 -5.12 29.07 6.87
C VAL A 51 -5.07 30.58 6.70
N GLN A 52 -4.73 31.27 7.77
CA GLN A 52 -4.51 32.71 7.74
C GLN A 52 -3.21 33.01 6.97
N LYS A 53 -3.20 34.04 6.13
CA LYS A 53 -2.10 34.31 5.18
C LYS A 53 -0.71 34.48 5.81
N ASP A 54 -0.65 34.97 7.04
CA ASP A 54 0.59 35.25 7.76
C ASP A 54 0.95 34.16 8.80
N GLU A 55 0.19 33.07 8.83
CA GLU A 55 0.39 32.00 9.77
C GLU A 55 1.37 30.95 9.24
N VAL A 56 2.43 30.67 10.00
CA VAL A 56 3.33 29.57 9.72
C VAL A 56 2.67 28.28 10.19
N ILE A 57 2.31 27.42 9.23
CA ILE A 57 1.69 26.14 9.53
C ILE A 57 2.78 25.18 10.00
N ASP A 58 2.78 24.87 11.29
CA ASP A 58 3.56 23.76 11.85
C ASP A 58 2.64 22.53 11.95
N ALA A 59 2.27 22.00 10.79
CA ALA A 59 1.44 20.82 10.68
C ALA A 59 2.33 19.58 10.74
N THR A 60 2.45 18.98 11.91
CA THR A 60 3.10 17.68 12.06
C THR A 60 2.13 16.56 11.69
N PRO A 61 2.43 15.78 10.65
CA PRO A 61 1.56 14.68 10.27
C PRO A 61 1.68 13.51 11.25
N THR A 62 0.55 12.97 11.63
CA THR A 62 0.47 11.69 12.35
C THR A 62 0.08 10.59 11.38
N VAL A 63 0.92 9.57 11.24
CA VAL A 63 0.64 8.42 10.37
C VAL A 63 0.21 7.24 11.23
N SER A 64 -1.00 6.77 10.99
CA SER A 64 -1.54 5.55 11.60
C SER A 64 -1.56 4.44 10.55
N LEU A 65 -0.89 3.33 10.83
CA LEU A 65 -0.78 2.18 9.93
C LEU A 65 -1.70 1.06 10.41
N ASN A 66 -2.50 0.51 9.50
CA ASN A 66 -3.43 -0.58 9.78
C ASN A 66 -2.79 -1.95 9.52
N THR A 67 -2.04 -2.07 8.42
CA THR A 67 -1.45 -3.34 7.97
C THR A 67 -0.06 -3.11 7.41
N VAL A 68 0.91 -3.85 7.93
CA VAL A 68 2.33 -3.79 7.52
C VAL A 68 2.84 -5.16 7.09
N LEU A 69 1.95 -6.11 6.87
CA LEU A 69 2.26 -7.49 6.50
C LEU A 69 1.99 -7.74 5.01
N ALA A 70 2.97 -8.32 4.31
CA ALA A 70 2.76 -8.79 2.96
C ALA A 70 1.81 -10.04 2.95
N PRO A 71 1.01 -10.24 1.90
CA PRO A 71 0.98 -9.51 0.64
C PRO A 71 0.14 -8.22 0.71
N ILE A 72 0.58 -7.18 0.00
CA ILE A 72 -0.13 -5.92 -0.14
C ILE A 72 -0.29 -5.61 -1.63
N ALA A 73 -1.50 -5.33 -2.07
CA ALA A 73 -1.77 -4.96 -3.45
C ALA A 73 -1.62 -3.45 -3.67
N LYS A 74 -1.17 -3.06 -4.86
CA LYS A 74 -1.14 -1.66 -5.27
C LYS A 74 -2.53 -1.03 -5.15
N GLY A 75 -2.60 0.15 -4.53
CA GLY A 75 -3.85 0.85 -4.27
C GLY A 75 -4.62 0.35 -3.04
N GLN A 76 -4.11 -0.63 -2.33
CA GLN A 76 -4.71 -1.08 -1.07
C GLN A 76 -4.46 -0.04 0.01
N VAL A 77 -5.50 0.27 0.80
CA VAL A 77 -5.39 1.16 1.97
C VAL A 77 -4.57 0.48 3.07
N VAL A 78 -3.45 1.08 3.40
CA VAL A 78 -2.51 0.57 4.41
C VAL A 78 -2.60 1.35 5.71
N GLY A 79 -3.00 2.60 5.63
CA GLY A 79 -3.08 3.46 6.80
C GLY A 79 -3.79 4.77 6.51
N THR A 80 -3.63 5.70 7.42
CA THR A 80 -4.20 7.06 7.34
C THR A 80 -3.16 8.07 7.80
N ILE A 81 -3.04 9.15 7.05
CA ILE A 81 -2.28 10.33 7.48
C ILE A 81 -3.25 11.38 8.01
N THR A 82 -2.94 11.94 9.15
CA THR A 82 -3.75 12.99 9.80
C THR A 82 -2.88 14.19 10.09
N TYR A 83 -3.32 15.36 9.64
CA TYR A 83 -2.75 16.64 10.00
C TYR A 83 -3.68 17.35 10.97
N THR A 84 -3.15 17.82 12.08
CA THR A 84 -3.92 18.60 13.08
C THR A 84 -3.48 20.06 13.00
N ILE A 85 -4.41 20.93 12.65
CA ILE A 85 -4.19 22.37 12.54
C ILE A 85 -5.32 23.08 13.31
N ASP A 86 -4.98 23.91 14.28
CA ASP A 86 -5.95 24.64 15.11
C ASP A 86 -7.05 23.76 15.72
N SER A 87 -6.70 22.57 16.20
CA SER A 87 -7.62 21.56 16.72
C SER A 87 -8.59 20.97 15.67
N ILE A 88 -8.35 21.22 14.38
CA ILE A 88 -9.09 20.61 13.28
C ILE A 88 -8.20 19.52 12.67
N GLU A 89 -8.77 18.34 12.53
CA GLU A 89 -8.07 17.19 11.94
C GLU A 89 -8.43 17.05 10.46
N TYR A 90 -7.40 17.00 9.63
CA TYR A 90 -7.49 16.70 8.20
C TYR A 90 -6.86 15.35 7.94
N SER A 91 -7.61 14.38 7.45
CA SER A 91 -7.12 13.03 7.22
C SER A 91 -7.29 12.59 5.78
N SER A 92 -6.31 11.81 5.30
CA SER A 92 -6.38 11.12 4.01
C SER A 92 -5.94 9.67 4.17
N GLU A 93 -6.48 8.80 3.35
CA GLU A 93 -6.06 7.42 3.30
C GLU A 93 -4.68 7.29 2.63
N LEU A 94 -3.86 6.40 3.16
CA LEU A 94 -2.58 6.04 2.58
C LEU A 94 -2.70 4.70 1.86
N ILE A 95 -2.37 4.71 0.59
CA ILE A 95 -2.42 3.54 -0.29
C ILE A 95 -1.02 3.08 -0.68
N ALA A 96 -0.91 1.81 -1.02
CA ALA A 96 0.34 1.23 -1.49
C ALA A 96 0.67 1.70 -2.91
N SER A 97 1.90 2.17 -3.13
CA SER A 97 2.39 2.63 -4.44
C SER A 97 2.63 1.49 -5.43
N HIS A 98 2.93 0.30 -4.93
CA HIS A 98 3.19 -0.89 -5.73
C HIS A 98 2.78 -2.16 -4.99
N ASP A 99 2.75 -3.29 -5.72
CA ASP A 99 2.46 -4.59 -5.13
C ASP A 99 3.64 -5.08 -4.28
N VAL A 100 3.34 -5.60 -3.11
CA VAL A 100 4.30 -6.27 -2.23
C VAL A 100 3.94 -7.74 -2.11
N TYR A 101 4.83 -8.60 -2.58
CA TYR A 101 4.63 -10.04 -2.51
C TYR A 101 5.25 -10.62 -1.22
N SER A 102 4.56 -11.58 -0.64
CA SER A 102 5.10 -12.33 0.49
C SER A 102 6.13 -13.36 0.01
N SER A 103 7.27 -13.42 0.68
CA SER A 103 8.28 -14.47 0.42
C SER A 103 7.72 -15.88 0.62
N ASN A 104 6.76 -16.04 1.52
CA ASN A 104 6.12 -17.32 1.80
C ASN A 104 5.24 -17.81 0.65
N VAL A 105 4.57 -16.91 -0.08
CA VAL A 105 3.72 -17.26 -1.23
C VAL A 105 4.56 -17.88 -2.34
N MET A 106 5.74 -17.35 -2.61
CA MET A 106 6.65 -17.91 -3.61
C MET A 106 7.07 -19.34 -3.26
N ASN A 107 7.38 -19.60 -1.99
CA ASN A 107 7.73 -20.94 -1.50
C ASN A 107 6.55 -21.92 -1.61
N ILE A 108 5.33 -21.49 -1.33
CA ILE A 108 4.13 -22.32 -1.47
C ILE A 108 3.87 -22.68 -2.94
N ILE A 109 3.99 -21.73 -3.85
CA ILE A 109 3.84 -21.97 -5.30
C ILE A 109 4.89 -22.97 -5.79
N LEU A 110 6.14 -22.79 -5.38
CA LEU A 110 7.22 -23.72 -5.72
C LEU A 110 6.97 -25.12 -5.19
N MET A 111 6.49 -25.24 -3.95
CA MET A 111 6.12 -26.53 -3.34
C MET A 111 5.00 -27.24 -4.11
N LEU A 112 3.95 -26.51 -4.50
CA LEU A 112 2.84 -27.05 -5.29
C LEU A 112 3.30 -27.51 -6.68
N LEU A 113 4.19 -26.75 -7.34
CA LEU A 113 4.76 -27.10 -8.62
C LEU A 113 5.59 -28.39 -8.53
N CYS A 114 6.44 -28.52 -7.53
CA CYS A 114 7.22 -29.74 -7.26
C CYS A 114 6.32 -30.94 -7.02
N ALA A 115 5.28 -30.81 -6.20
CA ALA A 115 4.31 -31.87 -5.94
C ALA A 115 3.59 -32.35 -7.22
N PHE A 116 3.22 -31.39 -8.09
CA PHE A 116 2.60 -31.69 -9.37
C PHE A 116 3.53 -32.47 -10.32
N LEU A 117 4.80 -32.07 -10.40
CA LEU A 117 5.81 -32.78 -11.19
C LEU A 117 6.05 -34.21 -10.70
N VAL A 118 6.12 -34.40 -9.38
CA VAL A 118 6.25 -35.74 -8.78
C VAL A 118 5.03 -36.59 -9.12
N LEU A 119 3.83 -36.05 -9.05
CA LEU A 119 2.60 -36.78 -9.41
C LEU A 119 2.62 -37.20 -10.91
N LEU A 120 3.00 -36.33 -11.81
CA LEU A 120 3.15 -36.66 -13.24
C LEU A 120 4.17 -37.77 -13.46
N PHE A 121 5.29 -37.70 -12.78
CA PHE A 121 6.32 -38.74 -12.85
C PHE A 121 5.80 -40.11 -12.39
N LEU A 122 5.10 -40.17 -11.26
CA LEU A 122 4.48 -41.39 -10.76
C LEU A 122 3.45 -41.97 -11.74
N VAL A 123 2.62 -41.10 -12.35
CA VAL A 123 1.62 -41.54 -13.35
C VAL A 123 2.31 -42.15 -14.57
N THR A 124 3.39 -41.55 -15.07
CA THR A 124 4.14 -42.09 -16.22
C THR A 124 4.82 -43.42 -15.91
N VAL A 125 5.41 -43.54 -14.74
CA VAL A 125 6.04 -44.81 -14.27
C VAL A 125 5.01 -45.93 -14.15
N LEU A 126 3.85 -45.66 -13.55
CA LEU A 126 2.76 -46.62 -13.41
C LEU A 126 2.18 -47.04 -14.78
N SER A 127 2.09 -46.09 -15.73
CA SER A 127 1.63 -46.33 -17.08
C SER A 127 2.58 -47.25 -17.84
N ILE A 128 3.88 -47.04 -17.72
CA ILE A 128 4.92 -47.86 -18.32
C ILE A 128 4.91 -49.25 -17.68
N SER A 129 4.73 -49.36 -16.36
CA SER A 129 4.64 -50.63 -15.63
C SER A 129 3.44 -51.46 -16.07
N LYS A 130 2.28 -50.85 -16.28
CA LYS A 130 1.07 -51.50 -16.79
C LYS A 130 1.27 -52.02 -18.21
N ASN A 131 1.91 -51.25 -19.05
CA ASN A 131 2.17 -51.63 -20.45
C ASN A 131 3.15 -52.80 -20.56
N LYS A 132 4.09 -52.90 -19.62
CA LYS A 132 5.03 -54.02 -19.53
C LYS A 132 4.37 -55.34 -19.08
N LYS A 133 3.31 -55.28 -18.24
CA LYS A 133 2.51 -56.46 -17.86
C LYS A 133 1.58 -56.93 -18.95
N SER A 134 1.16 -56.07 -19.87
CA SER A 134 0.27 -56.43 -20.97
C SER A 134 0.99 -57.13 -22.13
N LYS A 135 2.32 -57.07 -22.19
CA LYS A 135 3.13 -57.78 -23.23
C LYS A 135 3.63 -59.18 -22.86
N LYS A 136 3.32 -59.62 -21.67
CA LYS A 136 3.50 -61.02 -21.24
C LYS A 136 2.18 -61.77 -21.33
#